data_15b42c73d0b304082a435a716c471c4c
#
_entry.id   15b42c73d0b304082a435a716c471c4c
#
_cell.length_a   1.000
_cell.length_b   1.000
_cell.length_c   1.000
_cell.angle_alpha   90.00
_cell.angle_beta   90.00
_cell.angle_gamma   90.00
#
_symmetry.space_group_name_H-M   'P 1'
#
loop_
_entity.id
_entity.type
_entity.pdbx_description
1 polymer ?
#
loop_
_entity_poly.entity_id
_entity_poly.type
_entity_poly.pdbx_seq_one_letter_code
_entity_poly.pdbx_strand_id
1 'polypeptide(L)'
;MEFTTPCYVVDLDRLSKNLRNISKLQNQTGCKVLLALKGYSVAGTLPLILEHLDGLSASGAFEAKLSKEFHAVTSTFAPAYPPETFPMVVENSDMLVFNSPKQFRELAPSAQQRGVSCGIRINPQYTELPEDMGANPCRKSSHLGVLKEALPPLTDFGPGKIEGIHLHTMCAQYADTLERTIHHLTERFDPYLKRVSWINLGGGQLYGDDDYDMDLAIQSINYLKTRYTSSIFVEPCEGVLTQCGFLVTRVLDVIHNDIDIVILDSSAICHLSDAVYRGWSREVLGAGDPNEFPHNMRLAGCSCYAGDIFGEYSFPSPLQTGDIVVFQDAAIYTAVKACMFNGIPFPQMAVYSERDGLSLLKQCNYDLFRQTL
;
A
#
# COMPACT_ATOMS: atom_id res chain seq x y z
N MET A 1 -25.92 3.73 14.78
CA MET A 1 -25.18 2.56 15.34
C MET A 1 -24.15 3.12 16.32
N GLU A 2 -23.99 2.49 17.46
CA GLU A 2 -23.05 2.94 18.48
C GLU A 2 -21.62 2.55 18.05
N PHE A 3 -20.69 3.50 18.11
CA PHE A 3 -19.28 3.25 17.84
C PHE A 3 -18.68 2.37 18.95
N THR A 4 -18.03 1.28 18.57
CA THR A 4 -17.34 0.39 19.51
C THR A 4 -15.90 0.17 19.06
N THR A 5 -15.00 -0.01 20.03
CA THR A 5 -13.62 -0.42 19.80
C THR A 5 -13.50 -1.96 19.75
N PRO A 6 -12.46 -2.50 19.08
CA PRO A 6 -11.49 -1.81 18.26
C PRO A 6 -12.07 -1.34 16.92
N CYS A 7 -11.59 -0.21 16.39
CA CYS A 7 -12.08 0.34 15.14
C CYS A 7 -10.95 0.98 14.32
N TYR A 8 -10.88 0.68 13.03
CA TYR A 8 -10.12 1.49 12.07
C TYR A 8 -10.97 2.69 11.66
N VAL A 9 -10.40 3.87 11.75
CA VAL A 9 -11.06 5.12 11.34
C VAL A 9 -10.23 5.78 10.25
N VAL A 10 -10.86 6.16 9.15
CA VAL A 10 -10.23 6.93 8.07
C VAL A 10 -10.74 8.35 8.10
N ASP A 11 -9.82 9.31 8.22
CA ASP A 11 -10.09 10.75 8.14
C ASP A 11 -10.23 11.16 6.68
N LEU A 12 -11.45 11.50 6.27
CA LEU A 12 -11.77 11.89 4.90
C LEU A 12 -11.27 13.29 4.54
N ASP A 13 -11.13 14.19 5.51
CA ASP A 13 -10.64 15.55 5.25
C ASP A 13 -9.14 15.52 4.96
N ARG A 14 -8.38 14.75 5.76
CA ARG A 14 -6.96 14.52 5.50
C ARG A 14 -6.75 13.76 4.19
N LEU A 15 -7.52 12.71 3.93
CA LEU A 15 -7.49 11.96 2.67
C LEU A 15 -7.73 12.90 1.47
N SER A 16 -8.73 13.76 1.56
CA SER A 16 -9.04 14.75 0.51
C SER A 16 -7.90 15.75 0.32
N LYS A 17 -7.20 16.17 1.38
CA LYS A 17 -5.99 17.01 1.28
C LYS A 17 -4.90 16.30 0.48
N ASN A 18 -4.59 15.06 0.83
CA ASN A 18 -3.56 14.27 0.16
C ASN A 18 -3.90 14.03 -1.31
N LEU A 19 -5.15 13.69 -1.62
CA LEU A 19 -5.62 13.50 -2.99
C LEU A 19 -5.48 14.77 -3.84
N ARG A 20 -5.79 15.96 -3.28
CA ARG A 20 -5.55 17.24 -3.97
C ARG A 20 -4.06 17.49 -4.25
N ASN A 21 -3.16 17.10 -3.36
CA ASN A 21 -1.71 17.20 -3.61
C ASN A 21 -1.29 16.31 -4.79
N ILE A 22 -1.79 15.08 -4.85
CA ILE A 22 -1.52 14.16 -5.96
C ILE A 22 -2.12 14.68 -7.27
N SER A 23 -3.30 15.31 -7.23
CA SER A 23 -3.91 15.93 -8.41
C SER A 23 -3.02 17.03 -9.02
N LYS A 24 -2.17 17.73 -8.24
CA LYS A 24 -1.20 18.68 -8.79
C LYS A 24 -0.19 17.97 -9.69
N LEU A 25 0.33 16.80 -9.24
CA LEU A 25 1.24 15.99 -10.03
C LEU A 25 0.61 15.58 -11.37
N GLN A 26 -0.63 15.05 -11.35
CA GLN A 26 -1.38 14.66 -12.54
C GLN A 26 -1.59 15.83 -13.49
N ASN A 27 -2.08 16.96 -12.97
CA ASN A 27 -2.40 18.15 -13.78
C ASN A 27 -1.16 18.76 -14.46
N GLN A 28 0.00 18.73 -13.81
CA GLN A 28 1.22 19.35 -14.33
C GLN A 28 2.06 18.41 -15.21
N THR A 29 1.88 17.11 -15.05
CA THR A 29 2.65 16.11 -15.81
C THR A 29 1.81 15.29 -16.77
N GLY A 30 0.50 15.16 -16.52
CA GLY A 30 -0.38 14.22 -17.23
C GLY A 30 -0.01 12.76 -16.97
N CYS A 31 0.74 12.45 -15.90
CA CYS A 31 0.93 11.07 -15.47
C CYS A 31 -0.37 10.49 -14.92
N LYS A 32 -0.48 9.18 -14.98
CA LYS A 32 -1.62 8.44 -14.46
C LYS A 32 -1.30 7.88 -13.08
N VAL A 33 -2.21 8.05 -12.14
CA VAL A 33 -2.03 7.62 -10.75
C VAL A 33 -3.03 6.52 -10.42
N LEU A 34 -2.54 5.37 -9.96
CA LEU A 34 -3.34 4.22 -9.58
C LEU A 34 -3.12 3.93 -8.09
N LEU A 35 -4.20 3.84 -7.29
CA LEU A 35 -4.06 3.43 -5.89
C LEU A 35 -3.65 1.96 -5.81
N ALA A 36 -2.61 1.62 -5.05
CA ALA A 36 -2.20 0.24 -4.83
C ALA A 36 -3.06 -0.45 -3.75
N LEU A 37 -3.99 -1.33 -4.17
CA LEU A 37 -4.96 -2.01 -3.31
C LEU A 37 -4.31 -2.90 -2.24
N LYS A 38 -3.14 -3.47 -2.51
CA LYS A 38 -2.39 -4.29 -1.53
C LYS A 38 -2.11 -3.59 -0.21
N GLY A 39 -2.03 -2.27 -0.21
CA GLY A 39 -1.80 -1.48 1.01
C GLY A 39 -3.09 -0.93 1.60
N TYR A 40 -4.11 -0.71 0.76
CA TYR A 40 -5.38 -0.14 1.18
C TYR A 40 -6.51 -0.48 0.21
N SER A 41 -7.57 -1.11 0.70
CA SER A 41 -8.72 -1.53 -0.12
C SER A 41 -10.06 -1.36 0.60
N VAL A 42 -10.22 -0.27 1.37
CA VAL A 42 -11.48 0.04 2.05
C VAL A 42 -12.50 0.52 1.02
N ALA A 43 -13.39 -0.38 0.60
CA ALA A 43 -14.32 -0.17 -0.51
C ALA A 43 -15.18 1.09 -0.37
N GLY A 44 -15.61 1.44 0.86
CA GLY A 44 -16.42 2.63 1.12
C GLY A 44 -15.75 3.97 0.85
N THR A 45 -14.42 4.01 0.72
CA THR A 45 -13.65 5.24 0.42
C THR A 45 -13.15 5.29 -1.03
N LEU A 46 -13.24 4.18 -1.78
CA LEU A 46 -12.76 4.13 -3.18
C LEU A 46 -13.48 5.13 -4.10
N PRO A 47 -14.80 5.40 -3.97
CA PRO A 47 -15.43 6.44 -4.77
C PRO A 47 -14.76 7.81 -4.62
N LEU A 48 -14.49 8.27 -3.41
CA LEU A 48 -13.79 9.53 -3.15
C LEU A 48 -12.37 9.53 -3.77
N ILE A 49 -11.66 8.43 -3.63
CA ILE A 49 -10.30 8.28 -4.19
C ILE A 49 -10.34 8.36 -5.71
N LEU A 50 -11.30 7.70 -6.35
CA LEU A 50 -11.43 7.67 -7.82
C LEU A 50 -11.98 8.97 -8.43
N GLU A 51 -12.48 9.91 -7.64
CA GLU A 51 -12.72 11.29 -8.10
C GLU A 51 -11.40 12.02 -8.42
N HIS A 52 -10.29 11.56 -7.85
CA HIS A 52 -8.97 12.18 -7.98
C HIS A 52 -7.96 11.34 -8.75
N LEU A 53 -8.01 10.02 -8.62
CA LEU A 53 -7.05 9.11 -9.23
C LEU A 53 -7.61 8.45 -10.50
N ASP A 54 -6.71 8.07 -11.42
CA ASP A 54 -7.11 7.47 -12.70
C ASP A 54 -7.58 6.01 -12.57
N GLY A 55 -7.21 5.32 -11.49
CA GLY A 55 -7.58 3.92 -11.31
C GLY A 55 -6.95 3.25 -10.11
N LEU A 56 -6.88 1.91 -10.17
CA LEU A 56 -6.42 1.06 -9.09
C LEU A 56 -5.37 0.06 -9.59
N SER A 57 -4.38 -0.24 -8.74
CA SER A 57 -3.38 -1.27 -8.99
C SER A 57 -3.67 -2.49 -8.11
N ALA A 58 -3.88 -3.64 -8.74
CA ALA A 58 -4.23 -4.91 -8.14
C ALA A 58 -3.02 -5.86 -8.06
N SER A 59 -2.98 -6.71 -7.03
CA SER A 59 -1.94 -7.71 -6.81
C SER A 59 -2.45 -9.15 -6.98
N GLY A 60 -3.70 -9.32 -7.39
CA GLY A 60 -4.33 -10.62 -7.61
C GLY A 60 -5.76 -10.52 -8.12
N ALA A 61 -6.38 -11.66 -8.35
CA ALA A 61 -7.67 -11.78 -9.01
C ALA A 61 -8.81 -11.05 -8.28
N PHE A 62 -8.85 -11.14 -6.96
CA PHE A 62 -9.93 -10.51 -6.17
C PHE A 62 -9.78 -8.99 -6.10
N GLU A 63 -8.54 -8.48 -6.02
CA GLU A 63 -8.31 -7.03 -6.10
C GLU A 63 -8.64 -6.50 -7.50
N ALA A 64 -8.28 -7.23 -8.57
CA ALA A 64 -8.66 -6.86 -9.92
C ALA A 64 -10.18 -6.81 -10.10
N LYS A 65 -10.90 -7.81 -9.59
CA LYS A 65 -12.36 -7.83 -9.61
C LYS A 65 -12.94 -6.66 -8.80
N LEU A 66 -12.44 -6.41 -7.60
CA LEU A 66 -12.85 -5.26 -6.78
C LEU A 66 -12.67 -3.93 -7.56
N SER A 67 -11.54 -3.77 -8.23
CA SER A 67 -11.29 -2.58 -9.05
C SER A 67 -12.35 -2.38 -10.12
N LYS A 68 -12.76 -3.45 -10.81
CA LYS A 68 -13.78 -3.39 -11.86
C LYS A 68 -15.20 -3.11 -11.33
N GLU A 69 -15.51 -3.47 -10.09
CA GLU A 69 -16.78 -3.09 -9.44
C GLU A 69 -16.93 -1.56 -9.32
N PHE A 70 -15.81 -0.83 -9.27
CA PHE A 70 -15.77 0.64 -9.26
C PHE A 70 -15.52 1.25 -10.66
N HIS A 71 -15.55 0.45 -11.73
CA HIS A 71 -15.28 0.88 -13.11
C HIS A 71 -13.92 1.57 -13.30
N ALA A 72 -12.96 1.28 -12.45
CA ALA A 72 -11.63 1.88 -12.47
C ALA A 72 -10.73 1.28 -13.55
N VAL A 73 -9.79 2.08 -14.07
CA VAL A 73 -8.65 1.54 -14.83
C VAL A 73 -7.84 0.63 -13.92
N THR A 74 -7.60 -0.59 -14.36
CA THR A 74 -6.98 -1.63 -13.52
C THR A 74 -5.64 -2.08 -14.09
N SER A 75 -4.55 -1.84 -13.35
CA SER A 75 -3.25 -2.46 -13.59
C SER A 75 -3.08 -3.63 -12.63
N THR A 76 -2.72 -4.82 -13.14
CA THR A 76 -2.53 -5.99 -12.26
C THR A 76 -1.11 -6.53 -12.38
N PHE A 77 -0.45 -6.70 -11.24
CA PHE A 77 0.84 -7.38 -11.12
C PHE A 77 0.83 -8.40 -9.99
N ALA A 78 1.22 -9.65 -10.32
CA ALA A 78 1.55 -10.68 -9.33
C ALA A 78 2.86 -11.39 -9.73
N PRO A 79 3.64 -11.92 -8.77
CA PRO A 79 4.85 -12.69 -9.08
C PRO A 79 4.60 -13.94 -9.94
N ALA A 80 3.42 -14.52 -9.81
CA ALA A 80 2.89 -15.58 -10.64
C ALA A 80 1.35 -15.56 -10.62
N TYR A 81 0.74 -16.11 -11.66
CA TYR A 81 -0.72 -16.19 -11.80
C TYR A 81 -1.17 -17.66 -11.73
N PRO A 82 -1.95 -18.04 -10.69
CA PRO A 82 -2.53 -19.39 -10.64
C PRO A 82 -3.46 -19.61 -11.83
N PRO A 83 -3.38 -20.78 -12.53
CA PRO A 83 -4.19 -21.05 -13.71
C PRO A 83 -5.70 -20.90 -13.47
N GLU A 84 -6.17 -21.26 -12.28
CA GLU A 84 -7.58 -21.25 -11.90
C GLU A 84 -8.16 -19.83 -11.80
N THR A 85 -7.33 -18.86 -11.38
CA THR A 85 -7.75 -17.47 -11.20
C THR A 85 -7.29 -16.53 -12.32
N PHE A 86 -6.39 -16.98 -13.20
CA PHE A 86 -5.88 -16.17 -14.29
C PHE A 86 -6.96 -15.64 -15.25
N PRO A 87 -8.00 -16.43 -15.62
CA PRO A 87 -9.10 -15.90 -16.42
C PRO A 87 -9.79 -14.69 -15.78
N MET A 88 -10.00 -14.72 -14.45
CA MET A 88 -10.59 -13.61 -13.69
C MET A 88 -9.65 -12.38 -13.72
N VAL A 89 -8.34 -12.59 -13.63
CA VAL A 89 -7.36 -11.50 -13.74
C VAL A 89 -7.48 -10.82 -15.12
N VAL A 90 -7.48 -11.60 -16.20
CA VAL A 90 -7.58 -11.09 -17.57
C VAL A 90 -8.90 -10.34 -17.79
N GLU A 91 -9.99 -10.85 -17.26
CA GLU A 91 -11.32 -10.25 -17.39
C GLU A 91 -11.46 -8.88 -16.68
N ASN A 92 -10.67 -8.69 -15.63
CA ASN A 92 -10.77 -7.55 -14.74
C ASN A 92 -9.52 -6.62 -14.78
N SER A 93 -8.67 -6.73 -15.80
CA SER A 93 -7.49 -5.89 -15.97
C SER A 93 -7.49 -5.18 -17.30
N ASP A 94 -7.08 -3.91 -17.33
CA ASP A 94 -6.78 -3.16 -18.55
C ASP A 94 -5.30 -3.26 -18.92
N MET A 95 -4.45 -3.38 -17.89
CA MET A 95 -3.02 -3.61 -18.00
C MET A 95 -2.61 -4.81 -17.15
N LEU A 96 -1.76 -5.67 -17.71
CA LEU A 96 -1.27 -6.87 -17.04
C LEU A 96 0.24 -6.95 -17.11
N VAL A 97 0.87 -7.09 -15.94
CA VAL A 97 2.33 -7.10 -15.81
C VAL A 97 2.82 -8.49 -15.45
N PHE A 98 3.76 -9.02 -16.23
CA PHE A 98 4.37 -10.32 -16.01
C PHE A 98 5.73 -10.21 -15.33
N ASN A 99 6.03 -11.17 -14.48
CA ASN A 99 7.24 -11.18 -13.66
C ASN A 99 8.42 -11.89 -14.33
N SER A 100 8.19 -12.58 -15.46
CA SER A 100 9.24 -13.25 -16.21
C SER A 100 8.93 -13.32 -17.71
N PRO A 101 9.96 -13.44 -18.58
CA PRO A 101 9.77 -13.67 -20.00
C PRO A 101 9.01 -14.97 -20.32
N LYS A 102 9.14 -15.98 -19.47
CA LYS A 102 8.37 -17.24 -19.61
C LYS A 102 6.88 -16.98 -19.41
N GLN A 103 6.50 -16.35 -18.30
CA GLN A 103 5.09 -16.01 -18.05
C GLN A 103 4.52 -15.16 -19.19
N PHE A 104 5.26 -14.16 -19.66
CA PHE A 104 4.82 -13.33 -20.78
C PHE A 104 4.52 -14.19 -22.02
N ARG A 105 5.43 -15.06 -22.43
CA ARG A 105 5.23 -15.91 -23.62
C ARG A 105 4.04 -16.87 -23.48
N GLU A 106 3.82 -17.40 -22.29
CA GLU A 106 2.78 -18.41 -22.05
C GLU A 106 1.38 -17.79 -21.84
N LEU A 107 1.29 -16.62 -21.18
CA LEU A 107 0.04 -16.08 -20.70
C LEU A 107 -0.44 -14.82 -21.45
N ALA A 108 0.49 -13.96 -21.92
CA ALA A 108 0.13 -12.70 -22.58
C ALA A 108 -0.75 -12.88 -23.84
N PRO A 109 -0.57 -13.90 -24.69
CA PRO A 109 -1.40 -14.05 -25.88
C PRO A 109 -2.90 -14.12 -25.57
N SER A 110 -3.31 -14.79 -24.51
CA SER A 110 -4.71 -14.90 -24.12
C SER A 110 -5.28 -13.60 -23.56
N ALA A 111 -4.45 -12.79 -22.89
CA ALA A 111 -4.83 -11.47 -22.39
C ALA A 111 -4.91 -10.45 -23.52
N GLN A 112 -3.94 -10.43 -24.42
CA GLN A 112 -3.89 -9.53 -25.59
C GLN A 112 -5.05 -9.77 -26.56
N GLN A 113 -5.50 -11.02 -26.75
CA GLN A 113 -6.71 -11.34 -27.54
C GLN A 113 -7.97 -10.70 -26.96
N ARG A 114 -7.98 -10.35 -25.68
CA ARG A 114 -9.08 -9.63 -25.01
C ARG A 114 -8.83 -8.11 -24.91
N GLY A 115 -7.80 -7.60 -25.56
CA GLY A 115 -7.46 -6.18 -25.58
C GLY A 115 -6.71 -5.69 -24.34
N VAL A 116 -6.22 -6.59 -23.48
CA VAL A 116 -5.44 -6.23 -22.29
C VAL A 116 -4.02 -5.86 -22.72
N SER A 117 -3.54 -4.68 -22.32
CA SER A 117 -2.16 -4.25 -22.59
C SER A 117 -1.20 -4.98 -21.67
N CYS A 118 -0.20 -5.65 -22.26
CA CYS A 118 0.69 -6.54 -21.52
C CYS A 118 2.11 -5.97 -21.42
N GLY A 119 2.66 -5.97 -20.21
CA GLY A 119 4.01 -5.51 -19.92
C GLY A 119 4.82 -6.48 -19.08
N ILE A 120 6.06 -6.11 -18.80
CA ILE A 120 6.96 -6.88 -17.97
C ILE A 120 7.50 -6.03 -16.80
N ARG A 121 7.60 -6.64 -15.63
CA ARG A 121 8.27 -6.01 -14.49
C ARG A 121 9.77 -6.22 -14.62
N ILE A 122 10.54 -5.14 -14.53
CA ILE A 122 12.00 -5.18 -14.45
C ILE A 122 12.48 -5.04 -13.00
N ASN A 123 13.60 -5.66 -12.69
CA ASN A 123 14.38 -5.36 -11.52
C ASN A 123 15.63 -4.57 -11.97
N PRO A 124 15.67 -3.25 -11.74
CA PRO A 124 16.80 -2.44 -12.20
C PRO A 124 18.08 -2.66 -11.38
N GLN A 125 18.02 -3.46 -10.30
CA GLN A 125 19.11 -3.64 -9.34
C GLN A 125 19.57 -2.29 -8.74
N TYR A 126 18.63 -1.38 -8.59
CA TYR A 126 18.81 -0.08 -7.98
C TYR A 126 17.69 0.20 -6.98
N THR A 127 18.06 0.56 -5.79
CA THR A 127 17.21 1.03 -4.71
C THR A 127 18.07 1.72 -3.67
N GLU A 128 17.50 2.65 -2.92
CA GLU A 128 18.18 3.29 -1.79
C GLU A 128 17.74 2.70 -0.45
N LEU A 129 16.97 1.61 -0.49
CA LEU A 129 16.59 0.86 0.70
C LEU A 129 17.74 -0.05 1.17
N PRO A 130 17.88 -0.26 2.50
CA PRO A 130 18.85 -1.20 3.04
C PRO A 130 18.67 -2.61 2.45
N GLU A 131 19.79 -3.31 2.23
CA GLU A 131 19.77 -4.65 1.61
C GLU A 131 19.01 -5.67 2.45
N ASP A 132 19.09 -5.57 3.77
CA ASP A 132 18.42 -6.45 4.75
C ASP A 132 16.97 -6.06 5.02
N MET A 133 16.50 -4.93 4.52
CA MET A 133 15.12 -4.49 4.69
C MET A 133 14.17 -5.43 3.95
N GLY A 134 13.26 -6.09 4.68
CA GLY A 134 12.28 -7.01 4.10
C GLY A 134 11.37 -6.41 3.04
N ALA A 135 11.18 -5.08 3.05
CA ALA A 135 10.41 -4.34 2.07
C ALA A 135 11.21 -3.94 0.80
N ASN A 136 12.53 -4.17 0.77
CA ASN A 136 13.36 -3.86 -0.39
C ASN A 136 13.04 -4.78 -1.57
N PRO A 137 12.41 -4.27 -2.66
CA PRO A 137 11.99 -5.12 -3.78
C PRO A 137 13.13 -5.47 -4.72
N CYS A 138 14.28 -4.79 -4.62
CA CYS A 138 15.46 -4.97 -5.48
C CYS A 138 16.62 -5.64 -4.75
N ARG A 139 16.42 -6.12 -3.52
CA ARG A 139 17.45 -6.83 -2.74
C ARG A 139 18.00 -8.04 -3.50
N LYS A 140 19.19 -8.49 -3.11
CA LYS A 140 19.79 -9.71 -3.66
C LYS A 140 18.82 -10.90 -3.55
N SER A 141 18.72 -11.69 -4.63
CA SER A 141 17.81 -12.82 -4.72
C SER A 141 16.31 -12.46 -4.61
N SER A 142 15.92 -11.21 -4.88
CA SER A 142 14.52 -10.85 -5.00
C SER A 142 13.83 -11.68 -6.08
N HIS A 143 12.64 -12.18 -5.78
CA HIS A 143 11.80 -12.89 -6.74
C HIS A 143 10.97 -11.95 -7.64
N LEU A 144 11.19 -10.64 -7.56
CA LEU A 144 10.37 -9.61 -8.20
C LEU A 144 11.14 -8.95 -9.35
N GLY A 145 10.61 -9.12 -10.56
CA GLY A 145 11.10 -8.47 -11.76
C GLY A 145 12.27 -9.19 -12.44
N VAL A 146 12.45 -8.87 -13.71
CA VAL A 146 13.45 -9.44 -14.61
C VAL A 146 14.71 -8.59 -14.57
N LEU A 147 15.87 -9.21 -14.38
CA LEU A 147 17.16 -8.54 -14.50
C LEU A 147 17.41 -8.12 -15.95
N LYS A 148 18.17 -7.06 -16.16
CA LYS A 148 18.48 -6.53 -17.50
C LYS A 148 19.00 -7.58 -18.46
N GLU A 149 19.90 -8.44 -17.97
CA GLU A 149 20.59 -9.48 -18.75
C GLU A 149 19.64 -10.62 -19.17
N ALA A 150 18.50 -10.75 -18.48
CA ALA A 150 17.48 -11.76 -18.77
C ALA A 150 16.27 -11.21 -19.53
N LEU A 151 16.29 -9.92 -19.89
CA LEU A 151 15.22 -9.33 -20.70
C LEU A 151 15.16 -9.94 -22.11
N PRO A 152 13.96 -10.07 -22.69
CA PRO A 152 13.81 -10.44 -24.11
C PRO A 152 14.54 -9.46 -25.03
N PRO A 153 14.86 -9.89 -26.26
CA PRO A 153 15.44 -8.99 -27.25
C PRO A 153 14.53 -7.78 -27.54
N LEU A 154 15.13 -6.67 -27.90
CA LEU A 154 14.40 -5.42 -28.19
C LEU A 154 13.27 -5.56 -29.22
N THR A 155 13.38 -6.55 -30.11
CA THR A 155 12.35 -6.89 -31.11
C THR A 155 11.04 -7.37 -30.50
N ASP A 156 11.06 -7.82 -29.27
CA ASP A 156 9.88 -8.31 -28.54
C ASP A 156 9.15 -7.20 -27.80
N PHE A 157 9.63 -5.96 -27.91
CA PHE A 157 9.01 -4.77 -27.32
C PHE A 157 8.30 -3.95 -28.39
N GLY A 158 7.10 -3.48 -28.09
CA GLY A 158 6.28 -2.62 -28.96
C GLY A 158 4.81 -3.06 -29.01
N PRO A 159 3.99 -2.42 -29.86
CA PRO A 159 2.57 -2.73 -29.99
C PRO A 159 2.29 -4.20 -30.31
N GLY A 160 1.34 -4.81 -29.58
CA GLY A 160 1.00 -6.23 -29.71
C GLY A 160 2.06 -7.22 -29.18
N LYS A 161 3.06 -6.71 -28.47
CA LYS A 161 4.15 -7.47 -27.85
C LYS A 161 4.27 -7.06 -26.38
N ILE A 162 5.49 -6.84 -25.86
CA ILE A 162 5.69 -6.20 -24.56
C ILE A 162 5.44 -4.70 -24.73
N GLU A 163 4.26 -4.25 -24.33
CA GLU A 163 3.81 -2.88 -24.51
C GLU A 163 4.21 -1.95 -23.37
N GLY A 164 4.58 -2.51 -22.24
CA GLY A 164 4.92 -1.73 -21.07
C GLY A 164 6.06 -2.27 -20.24
N ILE A 165 6.68 -1.35 -19.50
CA ILE A 165 7.66 -1.65 -18.47
C ILE A 165 7.13 -1.17 -17.13
N HIS A 166 7.16 -2.06 -16.14
CA HIS A 166 6.85 -1.77 -14.74
C HIS A 166 8.09 -1.97 -13.90
N LEU A 167 8.31 -1.08 -12.93
CA LEU A 167 9.30 -1.25 -11.87
C LEU A 167 8.70 -0.83 -10.53
N HIS A 168 9.31 -1.25 -9.45
CA HIS A 168 8.99 -0.80 -8.11
C HIS A 168 10.25 -0.93 -7.26
N THR A 169 10.81 0.18 -6.81
CA THR A 169 12.15 0.26 -6.20
C THR A 169 12.15 0.98 -4.86
N MET A 170 11.03 1.60 -4.50
CA MET A 170 10.91 2.51 -3.37
C MET A 170 9.92 1.99 -2.33
N CYS A 171 10.10 2.41 -1.07
CA CYS A 171 9.18 2.21 0.04
C CYS A 171 9.35 3.37 1.02
N ALA A 172 8.31 4.18 1.22
CA ALA A 172 8.30 5.35 2.10
C ALA A 172 9.48 6.32 1.83
N GLN A 173 9.61 6.77 0.58
CA GLN A 173 10.73 7.63 0.16
C GLN A 173 10.24 8.92 -0.51
N TYR A 174 11.14 9.90 -0.63
CA TYR A 174 10.88 11.27 -1.09
C TYR A 174 11.23 11.47 -2.57
N ALA A 175 10.99 12.67 -3.09
CA ALA A 175 11.10 13.01 -4.51
C ALA A 175 12.53 12.93 -5.06
N ASP A 176 13.54 13.16 -4.23
CA ASP A 176 14.95 13.02 -4.60
C ASP A 176 15.33 11.58 -4.96
N THR A 177 14.77 10.58 -4.24
CA THR A 177 14.93 9.18 -4.63
C THR A 177 14.21 8.86 -5.93
N LEU A 178 13.05 9.47 -6.19
CA LEU A 178 12.36 9.32 -7.48
C LEU A 178 13.22 9.85 -8.62
N GLU A 179 13.79 11.04 -8.47
CA GLU A 179 14.68 11.64 -9.46
C GLU A 179 15.86 10.72 -9.79
N ARG A 180 16.59 10.25 -8.77
CA ARG A 180 17.74 9.35 -8.96
C ARG A 180 17.32 8.00 -9.58
N THR A 181 16.18 7.47 -9.19
CA THR A 181 15.61 6.24 -9.78
C THR A 181 15.33 6.43 -11.27
N ILE A 182 14.73 7.55 -11.66
CA ILE A 182 14.45 7.89 -13.04
C ILE A 182 15.74 8.03 -13.86
N HIS A 183 16.76 8.70 -13.33
CA HIS A 183 18.06 8.81 -14.00
C HIS A 183 18.70 7.42 -14.21
N HIS A 184 18.75 6.60 -13.19
CA HIS A 184 19.26 5.21 -13.30
C HIS A 184 18.47 4.38 -14.34
N LEU A 185 17.15 4.50 -14.33
CA LEU A 185 16.28 3.84 -15.28
C LEU A 185 16.60 4.25 -16.72
N THR A 186 16.71 5.56 -16.97
CA THR A 186 16.97 6.09 -18.32
C THR A 186 18.37 5.75 -18.80
N GLU A 187 19.40 5.73 -17.96
CA GLU A 187 20.74 5.34 -18.34
C GLU A 187 20.84 3.85 -18.73
N ARG A 188 20.18 2.98 -17.97
CA ARG A 188 20.34 1.53 -18.17
C ARG A 188 19.36 0.92 -19.18
N PHE A 189 18.14 1.48 -19.30
CA PHE A 189 17.02 0.85 -20.02
C PHE A 189 16.51 1.69 -21.20
N ASP A 190 17.15 2.79 -21.57
CA ASP A 190 16.72 3.70 -22.66
C ASP A 190 16.27 2.97 -23.95
N PRO A 191 17.01 1.96 -24.49
CA PRO A 191 16.56 1.26 -25.69
C PRO A 191 15.23 0.54 -25.57
N TYR A 192 14.89 0.07 -24.37
CA TYR A 192 13.63 -0.60 -24.07
C TYR A 192 12.51 0.42 -23.86
N LEU A 193 12.78 1.50 -23.11
CA LEU A 193 11.82 2.57 -22.81
C LEU A 193 11.32 3.28 -24.07
N LYS A 194 12.14 3.39 -25.11
CA LYS A 194 11.76 3.96 -26.41
C LYS A 194 10.79 3.11 -27.22
N ARG A 195 10.53 1.87 -26.81
CA ARG A 195 9.71 0.92 -27.56
C ARG A 195 8.36 0.61 -26.93
N VAL A 196 8.14 1.04 -25.68
CA VAL A 196 6.93 0.72 -24.94
C VAL A 196 5.92 1.86 -24.97
N SER A 197 4.65 1.51 -24.88
CA SER A 197 3.54 2.46 -24.86
C SER A 197 3.30 3.05 -23.47
N TRP A 198 3.79 2.36 -22.42
CA TRP A 198 3.68 2.85 -21.05
C TRP A 198 4.86 2.44 -20.18
N ILE A 199 5.16 3.29 -19.21
CA ILE A 199 6.17 3.08 -18.16
C ILE A 199 5.48 3.29 -16.83
N ASN A 200 5.50 2.28 -15.97
CA ASN A 200 4.93 2.31 -14.64
C ASN A 200 6.07 2.28 -13.61
N LEU A 201 6.21 3.37 -12.85
CA LEU A 201 7.27 3.57 -11.88
C LEU A 201 6.98 2.89 -10.54
N GLY A 202 5.79 2.27 -10.39
CA GLY A 202 5.35 1.68 -9.12
C GLY A 202 5.01 2.73 -8.07
N GLY A 203 5.04 2.32 -6.81
CA GLY A 203 4.74 3.16 -5.66
C GLY A 203 5.94 3.36 -4.73
N GLY A 204 5.64 3.73 -3.49
CA GLY A 204 6.62 3.95 -2.43
C GLY A 204 6.98 5.42 -2.21
N GLN A 205 6.31 6.35 -2.87
CA GLN A 205 6.45 7.80 -2.70
C GLN A 205 5.50 8.32 -1.63
N LEU A 206 5.97 9.25 -0.79
CA LEU A 206 5.21 9.88 0.29
C LEU A 206 4.53 11.18 -0.15
N TYR A 207 3.80 11.18 -1.26
CA TYR A 207 3.14 12.36 -1.83
C TYR A 207 2.25 13.17 -0.87
N GLY A 208 1.70 12.53 0.15
CA GLY A 208 0.85 13.17 1.16
C GLY A 208 1.59 13.75 2.34
N ASP A 209 2.90 13.54 2.43
CA ASP A 209 3.74 14.13 3.46
C ASP A 209 3.92 15.62 3.21
N ASP A 210 3.89 16.43 4.29
CA ASP A 210 3.99 17.88 4.17
C ASP A 210 5.41 18.33 3.74
N ASP A 211 6.44 17.51 3.97
CA ASP A 211 7.84 17.76 3.57
C ASP A 211 8.18 17.20 2.16
N TYR A 212 7.22 16.61 1.46
CA TYR A 212 7.44 16.03 0.13
C TYR A 212 7.63 17.11 -0.94
N ASP A 213 8.78 17.13 -1.61
CA ASP A 213 9.08 18.06 -2.71
C ASP A 213 8.29 17.67 -3.99
N MET A 214 7.08 18.19 -4.08
CA MET A 214 6.21 17.94 -5.22
C MET A 214 6.74 18.55 -6.53
N ASP A 215 7.47 19.67 -6.47
CA ASP A 215 8.02 20.34 -7.64
C ASP A 215 9.14 19.50 -8.26
N LEU A 216 10.01 18.92 -7.44
CA LEU A 216 11.04 17.98 -7.89
C LEU A 216 10.43 16.72 -8.51
N ALA A 217 9.35 16.16 -7.93
CA ALA A 217 8.65 15.02 -8.49
C ALA A 217 8.04 15.35 -9.86
N ILE A 218 7.42 16.53 -10.02
CA ILE A 218 6.88 17.02 -11.29
C ILE A 218 7.99 17.17 -12.33
N GLN A 219 9.13 17.77 -11.97
CA GLN A 219 10.28 17.91 -12.87
C GLN A 219 10.79 16.55 -13.31
N SER A 220 10.93 15.60 -12.40
CA SER A 220 11.41 14.24 -12.66
C SER A 220 10.50 13.46 -13.62
N ILE A 221 9.19 13.54 -13.44
CA ILE A 221 8.24 12.89 -14.35
C ILE A 221 8.21 13.59 -15.72
N ASN A 222 8.27 14.92 -15.77
CA ASN A 222 8.36 15.66 -17.01
C ASN A 222 9.65 15.37 -17.78
N TYR A 223 10.77 15.13 -17.11
CA TYR A 223 12.00 14.66 -17.75
C TYR A 223 11.77 13.35 -18.52
N LEU A 224 11.05 12.37 -17.95
CA LEU A 224 10.69 11.14 -18.68
C LEU A 224 9.81 11.46 -19.90
N LYS A 225 8.81 12.31 -19.75
CA LYS A 225 7.86 12.66 -20.82
C LYS A 225 8.50 13.43 -21.99
N THR A 226 9.59 14.15 -21.75
CA THR A 226 10.36 14.78 -22.85
C THR A 226 11.20 13.78 -23.64
N ARG A 227 11.53 12.62 -23.06
CA ARG A 227 12.38 11.60 -23.68
C ARG A 227 11.60 10.46 -24.33
N TYR A 228 10.41 10.17 -23.82
CA TYR A 228 9.60 9.03 -24.26
C TYR A 228 8.16 9.46 -24.55
N THR A 229 7.57 8.84 -25.55
CA THR A 229 6.15 9.05 -25.92
C THR A 229 5.20 8.21 -25.07
N SER A 230 5.74 7.41 -24.17
CA SER A 230 5.02 6.50 -23.29
C SER A 230 4.13 7.25 -22.29
N SER A 231 2.98 6.69 -21.98
CA SER A 231 2.20 7.10 -20.81
C SER A 231 2.96 6.74 -19.54
N ILE A 232 3.05 7.66 -18.59
CA ILE A 232 3.73 7.42 -17.29
C ILE A 232 2.68 7.11 -16.24
N PHE A 233 2.89 6.03 -15.49
CA PHE A 233 2.06 5.60 -14.36
C PHE A 233 2.87 5.59 -13.06
N VAL A 234 2.18 5.89 -11.95
CA VAL A 234 2.67 5.70 -10.57
C VAL A 234 1.59 5.00 -9.76
N GLU A 235 2.02 4.20 -8.76
CA GLU A 235 1.12 3.36 -7.95
C GLU A 235 1.26 3.64 -6.44
N PRO A 236 0.98 4.87 -5.97
CA PRO A 236 1.06 5.16 -4.55
C PRO A 236 0.00 4.40 -3.75
N CYS A 237 0.31 4.14 -2.48
CA CYS A 237 -0.65 3.79 -1.45
C CYS A 237 -0.38 4.65 -0.21
N GLU A 238 0.80 4.48 0.37
CA GLU A 238 1.25 5.20 1.57
C GLU A 238 1.15 6.71 1.37
N GLY A 239 1.66 7.25 0.28
CA GLY A 239 1.57 8.67 -0.03
C GLY A 239 0.14 9.20 -0.26
N VAL A 240 -0.86 8.33 -0.47
CA VAL A 240 -2.29 8.73 -0.49
C VAL A 240 -2.85 8.77 0.92
N LEU A 241 -2.49 7.80 1.75
CA LEU A 241 -3.08 7.54 3.06
C LEU A 241 -2.25 8.06 4.25
N THR A 242 -1.13 8.75 4.02
CA THR A 242 -0.30 9.35 5.07
C THR A 242 -1.15 10.18 6.03
N GLN A 243 -1.06 9.86 7.32
CA GLN A 243 -1.79 10.51 8.42
C GLN A 243 -3.33 10.48 8.29
N CYS A 244 -3.90 9.60 7.46
CA CYS A 244 -5.35 9.51 7.27
C CYS A 244 -6.01 8.44 8.11
N GLY A 245 -5.28 7.52 8.71
CA GLY A 245 -5.89 6.35 9.33
C GLY A 245 -5.47 6.13 10.76
N PHE A 246 -6.41 5.65 11.55
CA PHE A 246 -6.23 5.40 12.97
C PHE A 246 -6.75 4.01 13.33
N LEU A 247 -6.09 3.36 14.30
CA LEU A 247 -6.66 2.22 15.03
C LEU A 247 -7.03 2.71 16.43
N VAL A 248 -8.32 2.79 16.69
CA VAL A 248 -8.87 3.21 17.98
C VAL A 248 -9.16 1.97 18.82
N THR A 249 -8.57 1.90 20.01
CA THR A 249 -8.65 0.76 20.94
C THR A 249 -9.02 1.24 22.32
N ARG A 250 -9.43 0.30 23.19
CA ARG A 250 -9.77 0.56 24.58
C ARG A 250 -8.92 -0.29 25.51
N VAL A 251 -8.49 0.27 26.63
CA VAL A 251 -7.83 -0.45 27.70
C VAL A 251 -8.83 -1.39 28.39
N LEU A 252 -8.52 -2.68 28.39
CA LEU A 252 -9.29 -3.71 29.10
C LEU A 252 -8.80 -3.91 30.52
N ASP A 253 -7.48 -3.89 30.71
CA ASP A 253 -6.84 -4.13 31.99
C ASP A 253 -5.43 -3.54 32.03
N VAL A 254 -4.90 -3.31 33.24
CA VAL A 254 -3.52 -2.92 33.46
C VAL A 254 -2.92 -3.86 34.51
N ILE A 255 -1.88 -4.58 34.14
CA ILE A 255 -1.18 -5.50 35.01
C ILE A 255 0.27 -5.05 35.24
N HIS A 256 0.88 -5.44 36.36
CA HIS A 256 2.27 -5.13 36.65
C HIS A 256 3.12 -6.42 36.63
N ASN A 257 4.18 -6.42 35.82
CA ASN A 257 5.20 -7.46 35.80
C ASN A 257 6.53 -6.82 35.34
N ASP A 258 7.34 -6.42 36.28
CA ASP A 258 8.53 -5.55 36.14
C ASP A 258 8.20 -4.13 35.59
N ILE A 259 7.30 -4.03 34.64
CA ILE A 259 6.74 -2.79 34.07
C ILE A 259 5.21 -2.85 34.08
N ASP A 260 4.55 -1.71 33.91
CA ASP A 260 3.11 -1.66 33.70
C ASP A 260 2.76 -2.09 32.27
N ILE A 261 1.88 -3.09 32.15
CA ILE A 261 1.44 -3.66 30.89
C ILE A 261 -0.03 -3.39 30.72
N VAL A 262 -0.38 -2.67 29.65
CA VAL A 262 -1.74 -2.29 29.29
C VAL A 262 -2.28 -3.28 28.28
N ILE A 263 -3.35 -3.99 28.63
CA ILE A 263 -4.04 -4.93 27.73
C ILE A 263 -5.13 -4.17 26.98
N LEU A 264 -5.04 -4.16 25.64
CA LEU A 264 -6.01 -3.49 24.75
C LEU A 264 -7.05 -4.48 24.24
N ASP A 265 -8.22 -4.01 23.82
CA ASP A 265 -9.29 -4.80 23.18
C ASP A 265 -8.99 -5.16 21.71
N SER A 266 -7.78 -4.91 21.27
CA SER A 266 -7.26 -5.25 19.96
C SER A 266 -6.03 -6.14 20.08
N SER A 267 -5.50 -6.63 18.97
CA SER A 267 -4.33 -7.51 18.95
C SER A 267 -3.33 -6.99 17.93
N ALA A 268 -2.07 -6.83 18.32
CA ALA A 268 -1.01 -6.38 17.42
C ALA A 268 -0.83 -7.37 16.25
N ILE A 269 -0.79 -8.68 16.53
CA ILE A 269 -0.62 -9.68 15.48
C ILE A 269 -1.82 -9.76 14.54
N CYS A 270 -3.05 -9.49 15.03
CA CYS A 270 -4.25 -9.52 14.21
C CYS A 270 -4.48 -8.21 13.43
N HIS A 271 -4.20 -7.05 14.03
CA HIS A 271 -4.71 -5.77 13.54
C HIS A 271 -3.60 -4.77 13.21
N LEU A 272 -2.38 -4.97 13.70
CA LEU A 272 -1.21 -4.11 13.44
C LEU A 272 0.06 -4.97 13.27
N SER A 273 -0.03 -5.97 12.41
CA SER A 273 0.94 -7.07 12.32
C SER A 273 2.39 -6.62 12.03
N ASP A 274 2.61 -5.46 11.43
CA ASP A 274 3.96 -4.92 11.20
C ASP A 274 4.68 -4.56 12.51
N ALA A 275 3.95 -4.26 13.60
CA ALA A 275 4.53 -4.09 14.93
C ALA A 275 5.21 -5.38 15.41
N VAL A 276 4.60 -6.54 15.17
CA VAL A 276 5.13 -7.86 15.58
C VAL A 276 6.21 -8.35 14.61
N TYR A 277 5.94 -8.32 13.28
CA TYR A 277 6.84 -8.93 12.29
C TYR A 277 8.07 -8.09 11.95
N ARG A 278 7.99 -6.77 12.12
CA ARG A 278 9.05 -5.83 11.73
C ARG A 278 9.59 -5.03 12.91
N GLY A 279 8.95 -5.09 14.09
CA GLY A 279 9.25 -4.21 15.21
C GLY A 279 8.90 -2.74 14.91
N TRP A 280 7.97 -2.49 14.01
CA TRP A 280 7.55 -1.13 13.64
C TRP A 280 6.36 -0.70 14.47
N SER A 281 6.63 -0.16 15.64
CA SER A 281 5.61 0.49 16.46
C SER A 281 5.03 1.70 15.74
N ARG A 282 3.73 1.92 15.90
CA ARG A 282 3.06 3.14 15.41
C ARG A 282 3.06 4.18 16.52
N GLU A 283 3.09 5.45 16.15
CA GLU A 283 2.86 6.52 17.10
C GLU A 283 1.49 6.39 17.75
N VAL A 284 1.42 6.72 19.03
CA VAL A 284 0.19 6.72 19.82
C VAL A 284 -0.13 8.17 20.18
N LEU A 285 -1.35 8.58 19.91
CA LEU A 285 -1.79 9.96 20.18
C LEU A 285 -1.66 10.29 21.67
N GLY A 286 -0.88 11.33 21.98
CA GLY A 286 -0.64 11.78 23.35
C GLY A 286 0.37 10.95 24.14
N ALA A 287 1.02 9.97 23.52
CA ALA A 287 2.17 9.26 24.07
C ALA A 287 3.48 9.79 23.50
N GLY A 288 4.58 9.44 24.12
CA GLY A 288 5.93 9.69 23.67
C GLY A 288 6.77 8.43 23.65
N ASP A 289 8.02 8.58 23.24
CA ASP A 289 9.02 7.52 23.31
C ASP A 289 9.27 7.09 24.77
N PRO A 290 9.78 5.88 25.02
CA PRO A 290 10.12 5.43 26.37
C PRO A 290 11.01 6.46 27.08
N ASN A 291 10.62 6.83 28.30
CA ASN A 291 11.24 7.84 29.19
C ASN A 291 11.06 9.32 28.77
N GLU A 292 10.29 9.63 27.75
CA GLU A 292 9.92 11.00 27.42
C GLU A 292 8.92 11.59 28.45
N PHE A 293 7.97 10.77 28.90
CA PHE A 293 7.02 11.09 29.97
C PHE A 293 7.22 10.21 31.22
N PRO A 294 6.63 10.57 32.38
CA PRO A 294 6.88 9.88 33.66
C PRO A 294 6.44 8.41 33.69
N HIS A 295 5.43 8.00 32.91
CA HIS A 295 4.83 6.69 33.01
C HIS A 295 5.14 5.83 31.80
N ASN A 296 6.16 4.97 31.91
CA ASN A 296 6.49 3.99 30.89
C ASN A 296 5.54 2.80 30.97
N MET A 297 4.91 2.45 29.85
CA MET A 297 3.95 1.35 29.77
C MET A 297 4.16 0.55 28.49
N ARG A 298 4.00 -0.77 28.57
CA ARG A 298 3.96 -1.66 27.41
C ARG A 298 2.52 -1.85 26.98
N LEU A 299 2.22 -1.58 25.72
CA LEU A 299 0.90 -1.84 25.13
C LEU A 299 0.90 -3.26 24.55
N ALA A 300 0.00 -4.11 25.03
CA ALA A 300 -0.17 -5.50 24.64
C ALA A 300 -1.59 -5.76 24.11
N GLY A 301 -1.71 -6.75 23.23
CA GLY A 301 -3.01 -7.18 22.69
C GLY A 301 -3.70 -8.21 23.58
N CYS A 302 -4.95 -8.55 23.22
CA CYS A 302 -5.82 -9.48 23.95
C CYS A 302 -5.71 -10.94 23.47
N SER A 303 -4.74 -11.28 22.60
CA SER A 303 -4.54 -12.67 22.18
C SER A 303 -3.73 -13.46 23.21
N CYS A 304 -3.80 -14.80 23.11
CA CYS A 304 -2.97 -15.70 23.93
C CYS A 304 -1.52 -15.84 23.44
N TYR A 305 -1.10 -15.05 22.43
CA TYR A 305 0.26 -15.07 21.91
C TYR A 305 1.15 -14.17 22.75
N ALA A 306 2.19 -14.71 23.37
CA ALA A 306 3.09 -13.96 24.27
C ALA A 306 3.80 -12.76 23.55
N GLY A 307 3.96 -12.82 22.23
CA GLY A 307 4.52 -11.74 21.41
C GLY A 307 3.48 -10.76 20.87
N ASP A 308 2.26 -10.74 21.40
CA ASP A 308 1.19 -9.82 20.97
C ASP A 308 1.39 -8.43 21.60
N ILE A 309 2.44 -7.75 21.16
CA ILE A 309 2.92 -6.48 21.72
C ILE A 309 2.89 -5.42 20.62
N PHE A 310 2.27 -4.28 20.89
CA PHE A 310 2.27 -3.11 20.03
C PHE A 310 3.55 -2.29 20.14
N GLY A 311 4.11 -2.19 21.33
CA GLY A 311 5.31 -1.41 21.62
C GLY A 311 5.40 -0.96 23.08
N GLU A 312 6.47 -0.22 23.36
CA GLU A 312 6.67 0.47 24.63
C GLU A 312 6.58 1.97 24.41
N TYR A 313 5.85 2.65 25.28
CA TYR A 313 5.53 4.07 25.19
C TYR A 313 5.63 4.71 26.56
N SER A 314 5.69 6.03 26.59
CA SER A 314 5.52 6.78 27.83
C SER A 314 4.31 7.70 27.75
N PHE A 315 3.69 7.96 28.91
CA PHE A 315 2.47 8.76 29.02
C PHE A 315 2.62 9.84 30.11
N PRO A 316 1.96 11.02 29.94
CA PRO A 316 1.91 12.04 30.99
C PRO A 316 1.21 11.58 32.26
N SER A 317 0.23 10.67 32.14
CA SER A 317 -0.51 10.03 33.23
C SER A 317 -0.66 8.55 32.95
N PRO A 318 -0.72 7.67 33.99
CA PRO A 318 -0.87 6.24 33.77
C PRO A 318 -2.24 5.95 33.15
N LEU A 319 -2.26 5.07 32.15
CA LEU A 319 -3.51 4.59 31.55
C LEU A 319 -4.28 3.70 32.55
N GLN A 320 -5.61 3.76 32.45
CA GLN A 320 -6.54 3.00 33.27
C GLN A 320 -7.54 2.23 32.39
N THR A 321 -8.15 1.20 32.96
CA THR A 321 -9.23 0.43 32.30
C THR A 321 -10.34 1.38 31.82
N GLY A 322 -10.69 1.25 30.56
CA GLY A 322 -11.67 2.09 29.89
C GLY A 322 -11.10 3.25 29.07
N ASP A 323 -9.83 3.60 29.28
CA ASP A 323 -9.16 4.64 28.49
C ASP A 323 -9.07 4.26 27.01
N ILE A 324 -9.07 5.27 26.14
CA ILE A 324 -8.93 5.10 24.69
C ILE A 324 -7.48 5.31 24.30
N VAL A 325 -6.96 4.40 23.53
CA VAL A 325 -5.62 4.44 22.91
C VAL A 325 -5.79 4.50 21.39
N VAL A 326 -5.15 5.47 20.75
CA VAL A 326 -5.27 5.72 19.30
C VAL A 326 -3.91 5.60 18.64
N PHE A 327 -3.72 4.56 17.82
CA PHE A 327 -2.54 4.41 16.99
C PHE A 327 -2.72 5.20 15.70
N GLN A 328 -1.71 6.00 15.34
CA GLN A 328 -1.68 6.82 14.12
C GLN A 328 -1.17 6.01 12.92
N ASP A 329 -1.43 6.50 11.72
CA ASP A 329 -1.04 5.85 10.44
C ASP A 329 -1.42 4.36 10.34
N ALA A 330 -2.54 4.00 10.93
CA ALA A 330 -3.00 2.62 11.00
C ALA A 330 -4.00 2.22 9.89
N ALA A 331 -4.11 2.98 8.78
CA ALA A 331 -4.91 2.58 7.62
C ALA A 331 -4.14 1.66 6.66
N ILE A 332 -2.83 1.91 6.51
CA ILE A 332 -2.00 1.32 5.46
C ILE A 332 -1.41 0.00 5.94
N TYR A 333 -1.54 -1.06 5.12
CA TYR A 333 -1.07 -2.41 5.42
C TYR A 333 -1.58 -2.99 6.75
N THR A 334 -2.72 -2.50 7.24
CA THR A 334 -3.37 -2.95 8.48
C THR A 334 -4.64 -3.76 8.18
N ALA A 335 -5.75 -3.11 7.84
CA ALA A 335 -7.00 -3.80 7.54
C ALA A 335 -6.88 -4.87 6.44
N VAL A 336 -6.04 -4.64 5.42
CA VAL A 336 -5.76 -5.60 4.33
C VAL A 336 -4.96 -6.83 4.78
N LYS A 337 -4.27 -6.76 5.92
CA LYS A 337 -3.50 -7.86 6.52
C LYS A 337 -4.17 -8.45 7.76
N ALA A 338 -5.27 -7.86 8.22
CA ALA A 338 -5.93 -8.28 9.45
C ALA A 338 -6.38 -9.74 9.38
N CYS A 339 -6.34 -10.41 10.53
CA CYS A 339 -6.80 -11.78 10.68
C CYS A 339 -7.63 -11.94 11.97
N MET A 340 -8.24 -13.11 12.14
CA MET A 340 -9.05 -13.43 13.33
C MET A 340 -8.40 -14.54 14.18
N PHE A 341 -7.09 -14.46 14.37
CA PHE A 341 -6.38 -15.38 15.26
C PHE A 341 -6.98 -15.35 16.67
N ASN A 342 -7.05 -16.49 17.34
CA ASN A 342 -7.75 -16.71 18.62
C ASN A 342 -9.25 -16.38 18.63
N GLY A 343 -9.88 -16.22 17.46
CA GLY A 343 -11.28 -15.80 17.36
C GLY A 343 -11.51 -14.33 17.67
N ILE A 344 -10.46 -13.51 17.69
CA ILE A 344 -10.55 -12.06 17.87
C ILE A 344 -11.18 -11.47 16.61
N PRO A 345 -12.32 -10.74 16.71
CA PRO A 345 -13.00 -10.21 15.53
C PRO A 345 -12.16 -9.14 14.84
N PHE A 346 -12.37 -8.95 13.54
CA PHE A 346 -11.85 -7.76 12.86
C PHE A 346 -12.35 -6.49 13.55
N PRO A 347 -11.51 -5.44 13.66
CA PRO A 347 -11.96 -4.12 14.08
C PRO A 347 -13.13 -3.64 13.22
N GLN A 348 -13.99 -2.82 13.78
CA GLN A 348 -14.94 -2.07 12.97
C GLN A 348 -14.19 -1.22 11.94
N MET A 349 -14.87 -0.81 10.89
CA MET A 349 -14.35 0.14 9.90
C MET A 349 -15.27 1.34 9.86
N ALA A 350 -14.72 2.52 10.09
CA ALA A 350 -15.45 3.78 10.08
C ALA A 350 -14.71 4.85 9.26
N VAL A 351 -15.41 5.87 8.85
CA VAL A 351 -14.87 7.11 8.30
C VAL A 351 -15.24 8.27 9.19
N TYR A 352 -14.41 9.29 9.19
CA TYR A 352 -14.65 10.53 9.91
C TYR A 352 -14.47 11.72 8.96
N SER A 353 -15.32 12.74 9.12
CA SER A 353 -15.11 14.08 8.57
C SER A 353 -15.57 15.12 9.58
N GLU A 354 -14.99 16.33 9.53
CA GLU A 354 -15.44 17.44 10.38
C GLU A 354 -16.92 17.78 10.13
N ARG A 355 -17.36 17.63 8.89
CA ARG A 355 -18.73 17.95 8.47
C ARG A 355 -19.77 16.95 8.97
N ASP A 356 -19.51 15.65 8.79
CA ASP A 356 -20.52 14.60 8.94
C ASP A 356 -20.29 13.75 10.20
N GLY A 357 -19.16 13.97 10.91
CA GLY A 357 -18.76 13.20 12.07
C GLY A 357 -18.33 11.79 11.72
N LEU A 358 -18.46 10.87 12.67
CA LEU A 358 -18.08 9.46 12.52
C LEU A 358 -19.22 8.66 11.88
N SER A 359 -18.90 7.93 10.81
CA SER A 359 -19.82 7.04 10.10
C SER A 359 -19.27 5.62 9.98
N LEU A 360 -20.03 4.63 10.43
CA LEU A 360 -19.63 3.22 10.38
C LEU A 360 -19.83 2.65 8.97
N LEU A 361 -18.77 2.05 8.40
CA LEU A 361 -18.80 1.38 7.09
C LEU A 361 -19.03 -0.12 7.21
N LYS A 362 -18.37 -0.77 8.18
CA LYS A 362 -18.38 -2.23 8.31
C LYS A 362 -18.21 -2.65 9.77
N GLN A 363 -18.94 -3.71 10.14
CA GLN A 363 -18.81 -4.41 11.41
C GLN A 363 -18.56 -5.89 11.17
N CYS A 364 -17.68 -6.50 11.96
CA CYS A 364 -17.48 -7.93 11.97
C CYS A 364 -18.55 -8.64 12.81
N ASN A 365 -18.95 -9.84 12.40
CA ASN A 365 -19.84 -10.70 13.17
C ASN A 365 -19.31 -12.14 13.23
N TYR A 366 -19.92 -12.97 14.05
CA TYR A 366 -19.54 -14.39 14.22
C TYR A 366 -19.67 -15.21 12.94
N ASP A 367 -20.64 -14.90 12.07
CA ASP A 367 -20.85 -15.66 10.82
C ASP A 367 -19.66 -15.48 9.88
N LEU A 368 -19.08 -14.26 9.82
CA LEU A 368 -17.86 -14.02 9.05
C LEU A 368 -16.69 -14.86 9.59
N PHE A 369 -16.50 -14.89 10.91
CA PHE A 369 -15.46 -15.73 11.53
C PHE A 369 -15.67 -17.20 11.17
N ARG A 370 -16.89 -17.73 11.33
CA ARG A 370 -17.20 -19.12 11.02
C ARG A 370 -16.95 -19.48 9.56
N GLN A 371 -17.19 -18.57 8.62
CA GLN A 371 -16.94 -18.79 7.19
C GLN A 371 -15.43 -18.89 6.84
N THR A 372 -14.54 -18.45 7.72
CA THR A 372 -13.08 -18.55 7.51
C THR A 372 -12.49 -19.87 8.04
N LEU A 373 -13.28 -20.70 8.71
CA LEU A 373 -12.89 -22.01 9.24
C LEU A 373 -13.38 -23.14 8.34
#